data_5f255073bdb0445ce4eb0bf15477c8c4
#
_entry.id   5f255073bdb0445ce4eb0bf15477c8c4
#
_cell.length_a   1.000
_cell.length_b   1.000
_cell.length_c   1.000
_cell.angle_alpha   90.00
_cell.angle_beta   90.00
_cell.angle_gamma   90.00
#
_symmetry.space_group_name_H-M   'P 1'
#
loop_
_entity.id
_entity.type
_entity.pdbx_description
1 polymer ?
#
loop_
_entity_poly.entity_id
_entity_poly.type
_entity_poly.pdbx_seq_one_letter_code
_entity_poly.pdbx_strand_id
1 'polypeptide(L)'
;MDLQDKVAVVTGGASGLGRATVDELARRGARIAIFDLNAAAGAEAVAQLGAERAVFHSVDVASATAVEAAIAQVVARFGAIHVLINCAGIGPAKKILDRESAPMPLEDFTKIIGINLTGSFNVARCAAAAMAKNELENGERGVIVHTASVAAYEGQVGQCAYSASKGGVVGMTLPMARDLASLGIRVNTIAPGIMATPLLMSMPDNVRASLAASVPNPARLGQPSEYGRLAAHIVENGYINGETIRIDGAIRMQPR
;
A
#
# COMPACT_ATOMS: atom_id res chain seq x y z
N MET A 1 -16.11 -7.91 -5.80
CA MET A 1 -15.37 -9.12 -6.22
C MET A 1 -15.27 -10.07 -5.04
N ASP A 2 -15.63 -11.32 -5.17
CA ASP A 2 -15.31 -12.37 -4.19
C ASP A 2 -13.80 -12.65 -4.23
N LEU A 3 -13.19 -12.88 -3.07
CA LEU A 3 -11.74 -13.12 -2.96
C LEU A 3 -11.34 -14.58 -3.14
N GLN A 4 -12.32 -15.51 -3.11
CA GLN A 4 -12.03 -16.94 -3.26
C GLN A 4 -11.33 -17.22 -4.61
N ASP A 5 -10.13 -17.80 -4.54
CA ASP A 5 -9.25 -18.15 -5.67
C ASP A 5 -8.78 -16.95 -6.56
N LYS A 6 -9.06 -15.72 -6.18
CA LYS A 6 -8.51 -14.54 -6.87
C LYS A 6 -7.04 -14.35 -6.53
N VAL A 7 -6.30 -13.82 -7.49
CA VAL A 7 -4.86 -13.55 -7.36
C VAL A 7 -4.64 -12.12 -6.92
N ALA A 8 -3.99 -11.94 -5.77
CA ALA A 8 -3.67 -10.63 -5.21
C ALA A 8 -2.15 -10.41 -5.19
N VAL A 9 -1.72 -9.29 -5.74
CA VAL A 9 -0.36 -8.76 -5.59
C VAL A 9 -0.35 -7.75 -4.45
N VAL A 10 0.57 -7.91 -3.48
CA VAL A 10 0.74 -6.97 -2.37
C VAL A 10 2.19 -6.49 -2.34
N THR A 11 2.41 -5.19 -2.60
CA THR A 11 3.74 -4.59 -2.46
C THR A 11 4.01 -4.21 -1.00
N GLY A 12 5.26 -4.32 -0.54
CA GLY A 12 5.58 -4.19 0.89
C GLY A 12 4.92 -5.30 1.73
N GLY A 13 4.60 -6.44 1.12
CA GLY A 13 3.79 -7.49 1.70
C GLY A 13 4.51 -8.37 2.73
N ALA A 14 5.81 -8.19 2.95
CA ALA A 14 6.57 -8.96 3.92
C ALA A 14 6.46 -8.43 5.36
N SER A 15 5.96 -7.20 5.56
CA SER A 15 5.88 -6.58 6.89
C SER A 15 4.70 -5.59 7.04
N GLY A 16 4.41 -5.21 8.28
CA GLY A 16 3.50 -4.11 8.62
C GLY A 16 2.10 -4.22 8.00
N LEU A 17 1.65 -3.14 7.36
CA LEU A 17 0.32 -3.07 6.74
C LEU A 17 0.18 -4.07 5.59
N GLY A 18 1.24 -4.19 4.76
CA GLY A 18 1.25 -5.13 3.65
C GLY A 18 1.11 -6.57 4.13
N ARG A 19 1.86 -6.97 5.17
CA ARG A 19 1.77 -8.32 5.71
C ARG A 19 0.38 -8.60 6.30
N ALA A 20 -0.17 -7.70 7.07
CA ALA A 20 -1.52 -7.87 7.60
C ALA A 20 -2.59 -7.95 6.50
N THR A 21 -2.36 -7.26 5.37
CA THR A 21 -3.21 -7.38 4.18
C THR A 21 -3.05 -8.74 3.51
N VAL A 22 -1.82 -9.22 3.35
CA VAL A 22 -1.52 -10.58 2.85
C VAL A 22 -2.28 -11.63 3.66
N ASP A 23 -2.16 -11.56 4.99
CA ASP A 23 -2.82 -12.51 5.89
C ASP A 23 -4.35 -12.47 5.77
N GLU A 24 -4.94 -11.27 5.69
CA GLU A 24 -6.40 -11.10 5.57
C GLU A 24 -6.94 -11.58 4.21
N LEU A 25 -6.27 -11.26 3.10
CA LEU A 25 -6.67 -11.70 1.77
C LEU A 25 -6.52 -13.23 1.62
N ALA A 26 -5.43 -13.80 2.14
CA ALA A 26 -5.22 -15.25 2.14
C ALA A 26 -6.29 -15.98 2.98
N ARG A 27 -6.66 -15.44 4.15
CA ARG A 27 -7.74 -15.97 5.00
C ARG A 27 -9.08 -16.00 4.28
N ARG A 28 -9.32 -15.07 3.35
CA ARG A 28 -10.52 -15.02 2.50
C ARG A 28 -10.41 -15.85 1.22
N GLY A 29 -9.37 -16.65 1.08
CA GLY A 29 -9.21 -17.59 -0.03
C GLY A 29 -8.41 -17.09 -1.22
N ALA A 30 -7.81 -15.88 -1.17
CA ALA A 30 -6.98 -15.38 -2.26
C ALA A 30 -5.65 -16.16 -2.38
N ARG A 31 -5.12 -16.23 -3.59
CA ARG A 31 -3.72 -16.58 -3.88
C ARG A 31 -2.88 -15.32 -3.89
N ILE A 32 -1.71 -15.35 -3.26
CA ILE A 32 -0.95 -14.15 -2.93
C ILE A 32 0.39 -14.11 -3.66
N ALA A 33 0.71 -12.99 -4.30
CA ALA A 33 2.06 -12.65 -4.72
C ALA A 33 2.58 -11.49 -3.85
N ILE A 34 3.64 -11.75 -3.11
CA ILE A 34 4.29 -10.79 -2.21
C ILE A 34 5.44 -10.13 -2.96
N PHE A 35 5.40 -8.80 -3.11
CA PHE A 35 6.50 -8.00 -3.65
C PHE A 35 7.14 -7.21 -2.52
N ASP A 36 8.40 -7.51 -2.20
CA ASP A 36 9.15 -6.83 -1.13
C ASP A 36 10.66 -6.94 -1.40
N LEU A 37 11.46 -6.12 -0.75
CA LEU A 37 12.92 -6.23 -0.79
C LEU A 37 13.46 -7.17 0.27
N ASN A 38 12.70 -7.47 1.32
CA ASN A 38 13.11 -8.34 2.42
C ASN A 38 12.84 -9.81 2.08
N ALA A 39 13.83 -10.46 1.47
CA ALA A 39 13.73 -11.84 1.03
C ALA A 39 13.48 -12.83 2.17
N ALA A 40 14.08 -12.61 3.34
CA ALA A 40 13.90 -13.50 4.48
C ALA A 40 12.46 -13.47 5.01
N ALA A 41 11.90 -12.28 5.24
CA ALA A 41 10.52 -12.12 5.69
C ALA A 41 9.51 -12.57 4.61
N GLY A 42 9.82 -12.35 3.33
CA GLY A 42 9.02 -12.83 2.22
C GLY A 42 8.96 -14.37 2.14
N ALA A 43 10.10 -15.03 2.30
CA ALA A 43 10.16 -16.49 2.33
C ALA A 43 9.40 -17.07 3.54
N GLU A 44 9.53 -16.46 4.71
CA GLU A 44 8.76 -16.82 5.89
C GLU A 44 7.24 -16.70 5.66
N ALA A 45 6.80 -15.62 5.05
CA ALA A 45 5.41 -15.41 4.72
C ALA A 45 4.86 -16.50 3.78
N VAL A 46 5.62 -16.85 2.74
CA VAL A 46 5.25 -17.95 1.82
C VAL A 46 5.20 -19.29 2.55
N ALA A 47 6.17 -19.57 3.45
CA ALA A 47 6.18 -20.80 4.23
C ALA A 47 4.94 -20.95 5.12
N GLN A 48 4.45 -19.84 5.70
CA GLN A 48 3.25 -19.82 6.55
C GLN A 48 1.95 -19.99 5.73
N LEU A 49 1.90 -19.46 4.51
CA LEU A 49 0.70 -19.49 3.65
C LEU A 49 0.62 -20.75 2.78
N GLY A 50 1.76 -21.42 2.56
CA GLY A 50 1.90 -22.56 1.65
C GLY A 50 2.28 -22.13 0.23
N ALA A 51 3.28 -22.80 -0.35
CA ALA A 51 3.85 -22.48 -1.67
C ALA A 51 2.86 -22.63 -2.83
N GLU A 52 1.79 -23.40 -2.65
CA GLU A 52 0.72 -23.51 -3.66
C GLU A 52 -0.16 -22.25 -3.73
N ARG A 53 -0.27 -21.52 -2.61
CA ARG A 53 -1.15 -20.35 -2.48
C ARG A 53 -0.40 -19.02 -2.46
N ALA A 54 0.91 -19.03 -2.20
CA ALA A 54 1.70 -17.82 -2.12
C ALA A 54 3.02 -17.93 -2.87
N VAL A 55 3.49 -16.80 -3.40
CA VAL A 55 4.81 -16.64 -4.01
C VAL A 55 5.42 -15.31 -3.57
N PHE A 56 6.75 -15.31 -3.44
CA PHE A 56 7.52 -14.10 -3.15
C PHE A 56 8.39 -13.72 -4.34
N HIS A 57 8.43 -12.43 -4.64
CA HIS A 57 9.37 -11.83 -5.59
C HIS A 57 10.09 -10.66 -4.92
N SER A 58 11.44 -10.66 -5.02
CA SER A 58 12.23 -9.50 -4.59
C SER A 58 12.10 -8.41 -5.64
N VAL A 59 11.34 -7.34 -5.33
CA VAL A 59 11.00 -6.29 -6.30
C VAL A 59 11.24 -4.92 -5.70
N ASP A 60 12.09 -4.14 -6.36
CA ASP A 60 12.11 -2.69 -6.19
C ASP A 60 10.99 -2.08 -7.04
N VAL A 61 9.97 -1.52 -6.39
CA VAL A 61 8.83 -0.91 -7.06
C VAL A 61 9.21 0.30 -7.94
N ALA A 62 10.34 0.94 -7.65
CA ALA A 62 10.86 2.04 -8.47
C ALA A 62 11.51 1.57 -9.78
N SER A 63 11.85 0.27 -9.90
CA SER A 63 12.42 -0.32 -11.12
C SER A 63 11.33 -0.80 -12.08
N ALA A 64 11.22 -0.18 -13.25
CA ALA A 64 10.24 -0.57 -14.27
C ALA A 64 10.43 -2.03 -14.72
N THR A 65 11.68 -2.41 -15.02
CA THR A 65 12.00 -3.77 -15.50
C THR A 65 11.77 -4.84 -14.45
N ALA A 66 12.07 -4.57 -13.17
CA ALA A 66 11.81 -5.51 -12.08
C ALA A 66 10.31 -5.75 -11.89
N VAL A 67 9.51 -4.67 -11.93
CA VAL A 67 8.05 -4.76 -11.81
C VAL A 67 7.43 -5.52 -12.98
N GLU A 68 7.82 -5.21 -14.21
CA GLU A 68 7.33 -5.88 -15.42
C GLU A 68 7.62 -7.38 -15.39
N ALA A 69 8.86 -7.75 -15.03
CA ALA A 69 9.25 -9.16 -14.90
C ALA A 69 8.46 -9.89 -13.81
N ALA A 70 8.30 -9.27 -12.63
CA ALA A 70 7.57 -9.87 -11.52
C ALA A 70 6.07 -10.06 -11.84
N ILE A 71 5.43 -9.07 -12.45
CA ILE A 71 4.03 -9.18 -12.90
C ILE A 71 3.88 -10.34 -13.92
N ALA A 72 4.79 -10.46 -14.89
CA ALA A 72 4.76 -11.56 -15.84
C ALA A 72 4.92 -12.93 -15.16
N GLN A 73 5.80 -13.04 -14.16
CA GLN A 73 5.99 -14.26 -13.37
C GLN A 73 4.73 -14.63 -12.56
N VAL A 74 4.04 -13.65 -11.97
CA VAL A 74 2.77 -13.88 -11.26
C VAL A 74 1.70 -14.42 -12.22
N VAL A 75 1.58 -13.80 -13.40
CA VAL A 75 0.63 -14.27 -14.43
C VAL A 75 0.99 -15.68 -14.91
N ALA A 76 2.27 -15.97 -15.14
CA ALA A 76 2.72 -17.32 -15.51
C ALA A 76 2.42 -18.37 -14.43
N ARG A 77 2.54 -18.00 -13.14
CA ARG A 77 2.31 -18.90 -11.99
C ARG A 77 0.84 -19.13 -11.69
N PHE A 78 0.02 -18.08 -11.73
CA PHE A 78 -1.37 -18.12 -11.25
C PHE A 78 -2.43 -17.88 -12.33
N GLY A 79 -2.01 -17.54 -13.54
CA GLY A 79 -2.89 -17.33 -14.71
C GLY A 79 -3.45 -15.91 -14.84
N ALA A 80 -3.57 -15.17 -13.74
CA ALA A 80 -4.20 -13.84 -13.72
C ALA A 80 -3.69 -12.97 -12.58
N ILE A 81 -4.06 -11.68 -12.59
CA ILE A 81 -3.99 -10.77 -11.44
C ILE A 81 -5.37 -10.10 -11.32
N HIS A 82 -5.98 -10.15 -10.14
CA HIS A 82 -7.31 -9.58 -9.89
C HIS A 82 -7.26 -8.41 -8.91
N VAL A 83 -6.32 -8.44 -7.96
CA VAL A 83 -6.18 -7.43 -6.90
C VAL A 83 -4.74 -6.94 -6.84
N LEU A 84 -4.57 -5.64 -6.71
CA LEU A 84 -3.30 -5.02 -6.35
C LEU A 84 -3.48 -4.18 -5.09
N ILE A 85 -2.66 -4.43 -4.06
CA ILE A 85 -2.58 -3.57 -2.88
C ILE A 85 -1.16 -3.00 -2.80
N ASN A 86 -1.03 -1.69 -2.98
CA ASN A 86 0.24 -0.98 -2.92
C ASN A 86 0.53 -0.51 -1.49
N CYS A 87 1.33 -1.27 -0.73
CA CYS A 87 1.77 -0.92 0.62
C CYS A 87 3.26 -0.55 0.70
N ALA A 88 4.06 -0.80 -0.35
CA ALA A 88 5.47 -0.43 -0.36
C ALA A 88 5.63 1.09 -0.22
N GLY A 89 6.52 1.51 0.67
CA GLY A 89 6.81 2.92 0.89
C GLY A 89 7.78 3.16 2.04
N ILE A 90 8.37 4.33 2.04
CA ILE A 90 9.31 4.82 3.07
C ILE A 90 8.85 6.19 3.56
N GLY A 91 9.21 6.55 4.80
CA GLY A 91 8.82 7.82 5.40
C GLY A 91 9.88 8.43 6.30
N PRO A 92 11.16 8.55 5.89
CA PRO A 92 12.15 9.26 6.69
C PRO A 92 11.75 10.73 6.82
N ALA A 93 11.78 11.25 8.06
CA ALA A 93 11.56 12.67 8.32
C ALA A 93 12.85 13.46 8.10
N LYS A 94 12.78 14.50 7.26
CA LYS A 94 13.90 15.42 7.04
C LYS A 94 13.38 16.83 6.75
N LYS A 95 13.88 17.82 7.49
CA LYS A 95 13.51 19.22 7.29
C LYS A 95 14.10 19.76 5.99
N ILE A 96 13.44 20.77 5.40
CA ILE A 96 13.92 21.48 4.20
C ILE A 96 15.28 22.13 4.46
N LEU A 97 15.47 22.68 5.66
CA LEU A 97 16.77 23.18 6.13
C LEU A 97 17.16 22.44 7.40
N ASP A 98 18.43 22.11 7.53
CA ASP A 98 19.01 21.59 8.77
C ASP A 98 19.30 22.71 9.80
N ARG A 99 20.01 22.38 10.89
CA ARG A 99 20.36 23.36 11.96
C ARG A 99 21.34 24.42 11.50
N GLU A 100 22.11 24.15 10.48
CA GLU A 100 23.14 25.02 9.90
C GLU A 100 22.60 25.79 8.68
N SER A 101 21.28 25.70 8.41
CA SER A 101 20.60 26.30 7.26
C SER A 101 21.04 25.73 5.91
N ALA A 102 21.65 24.54 5.89
CA ALA A 102 21.93 23.83 4.66
C ALA A 102 20.64 23.19 4.09
N PRO A 103 20.44 23.23 2.77
CA PRO A 103 19.25 22.66 2.15
C PRO A 103 19.27 21.12 2.20
N MET A 104 18.10 20.53 2.31
CA MET A 104 17.93 19.08 2.16
C MET A 104 18.44 18.64 0.78
N PRO A 105 19.31 17.60 0.68
CA PRO A 105 19.71 17.05 -0.60
C PRO A 105 18.50 16.67 -1.45
N LEU A 106 18.50 17.05 -2.73
CA LEU A 106 17.37 16.79 -3.63
C LEU A 106 17.13 15.28 -3.81
N GLU A 107 18.19 14.48 -3.69
CA GLU A 107 18.16 13.02 -3.76
C GLU A 107 17.25 12.40 -2.69
N ASP A 108 17.19 12.97 -1.48
CA ASP A 108 16.33 12.50 -0.41
C ASP A 108 14.85 12.73 -0.75
N PHE A 109 14.53 13.87 -1.36
CA PHE A 109 13.19 14.15 -1.85
C PHE A 109 12.81 13.20 -2.99
N THR A 110 13.66 13.11 -4.01
CA THR A 110 13.39 12.31 -5.21
C THR A 110 13.31 10.82 -4.90
N LYS A 111 14.09 10.32 -3.94
CA LYS A 111 14.01 8.93 -3.46
C LYS A 111 12.63 8.61 -2.87
N ILE A 112 12.09 9.48 -2.03
CA ILE A 112 10.76 9.28 -1.42
C ILE A 112 9.67 9.33 -2.49
N ILE A 113 9.71 10.30 -3.40
CA ILE A 113 8.78 10.38 -4.53
C ILE A 113 8.91 9.15 -5.42
N GLY A 114 10.13 8.74 -5.75
CA GLY A 114 10.43 7.59 -6.60
C GLY A 114 9.80 6.29 -6.08
N ILE A 115 9.94 6.01 -4.79
CA ILE A 115 9.41 4.79 -4.17
C ILE A 115 7.90 4.91 -3.95
N ASN A 116 7.45 5.97 -3.24
CA ASN A 116 6.08 6.03 -2.73
C ASN A 116 5.06 6.37 -3.83
N LEU A 117 5.38 7.26 -4.74
CA LEU A 117 4.46 7.75 -5.77
C LEU A 117 4.73 7.05 -7.11
N THR A 118 5.93 7.23 -7.67
CA THR A 118 6.28 6.63 -8.97
C THR A 118 6.23 5.11 -8.91
N GLY A 119 6.73 4.50 -7.83
CA GLY A 119 6.67 3.06 -7.61
C GLY A 119 5.24 2.52 -7.51
N SER A 120 4.35 3.21 -6.78
CA SER A 120 2.93 2.84 -6.72
C SER A 120 2.26 2.90 -8.09
N PHE A 121 2.53 3.95 -8.88
CA PHE A 121 2.05 4.06 -10.26
C PHE A 121 2.65 2.96 -11.16
N ASN A 122 3.95 2.70 -11.02
CA ASN A 122 4.65 1.70 -11.82
C ASN A 122 4.05 0.29 -11.67
N VAL A 123 3.77 -0.14 -10.43
CA VAL A 123 3.12 -1.44 -10.20
C VAL A 123 1.68 -1.41 -10.70
N ALA A 124 0.95 -0.31 -10.47
CA ALA A 124 -0.44 -0.18 -10.88
C ALA A 124 -0.63 -0.26 -12.40
N ARG A 125 0.20 0.42 -13.21
CA ARG A 125 0.13 0.36 -14.68
C ARG A 125 0.34 -1.06 -15.21
N CYS A 126 1.28 -1.81 -14.62
CA CYS A 126 1.57 -3.19 -15.03
C CYS A 126 0.47 -4.16 -14.59
N ALA A 127 -0.04 -4.00 -13.36
CA ALA A 127 -1.15 -4.81 -12.86
C ALA A 127 -2.45 -4.55 -13.65
N ALA A 128 -2.77 -3.28 -13.94
CA ALA A 128 -3.93 -2.92 -14.76
C ALA A 128 -3.88 -3.54 -16.16
N ALA A 129 -2.69 -3.55 -16.79
CA ALA A 129 -2.49 -4.22 -18.09
C ALA A 129 -2.71 -5.73 -18.04
N ALA A 130 -2.40 -6.38 -16.91
CA ALA A 130 -2.71 -7.79 -16.68
C ALA A 130 -4.21 -7.98 -16.39
N MET A 131 -4.80 -7.16 -15.51
CA MET A 131 -6.22 -7.20 -15.16
C MET A 131 -7.14 -7.01 -16.36
N ALA A 132 -6.77 -6.15 -17.31
CA ALA A 132 -7.54 -5.88 -18.53
C ALA A 132 -7.75 -7.12 -19.40
N LYS A 133 -6.94 -8.18 -19.22
CA LYS A 133 -7.03 -9.45 -19.94
C LYS A 133 -7.90 -10.48 -19.23
N ASN A 134 -8.33 -10.22 -17.99
CA ASN A 134 -9.21 -11.11 -17.25
C ASN A 134 -10.60 -11.16 -17.87
N GLU A 135 -11.31 -12.25 -17.66
CA GLU A 135 -12.74 -12.32 -17.93
C GLU A 135 -13.50 -11.28 -17.10
N LEU A 136 -14.55 -10.72 -17.68
CA LEU A 136 -15.40 -9.76 -16.99
C LEU A 136 -16.41 -10.52 -16.11
N GLU A 137 -16.22 -10.48 -14.80
CA GLU A 137 -17.11 -11.11 -13.84
C GLU A 137 -17.94 -10.03 -13.12
N ASN A 138 -19.27 -10.06 -13.26
CA ASN A 138 -20.18 -9.08 -12.66
C ASN A 138 -19.78 -7.60 -12.92
N GLY A 139 -19.23 -7.32 -14.10
CA GLY A 139 -18.78 -5.98 -14.47
C GLY A 139 -17.39 -5.63 -13.96
N GLU A 140 -16.64 -6.55 -13.35
CA GLU A 140 -15.32 -6.32 -12.77
C GLU A 140 -14.25 -7.24 -13.38
N ARG A 141 -13.05 -6.68 -13.64
CA ARG A 141 -11.82 -7.40 -13.99
C ARG A 141 -10.74 -7.28 -12.92
N GLY A 142 -10.77 -6.23 -12.12
CA GLY A 142 -9.74 -6.02 -11.12
C GLY A 142 -10.00 -4.86 -10.19
N VAL A 143 -9.22 -4.82 -9.09
CA VAL A 143 -9.26 -3.76 -8.09
C VAL A 143 -7.84 -3.38 -7.70
N ILE A 144 -7.56 -2.08 -7.69
CA ILE A 144 -6.31 -1.49 -7.22
C ILE A 144 -6.60 -0.68 -5.95
N VAL A 145 -5.83 -0.92 -4.89
CA VAL A 145 -5.88 -0.14 -3.65
C VAL A 145 -4.50 0.41 -3.34
N HIS A 146 -4.39 1.72 -3.30
CA HIS A 146 -3.17 2.40 -2.90
C HIS A 146 -3.14 2.70 -1.40
N THR A 147 -1.93 2.87 -0.86
CA THR A 147 -1.71 3.34 0.51
C THR A 147 -1.18 4.77 0.50
N ALA A 148 -2.04 5.72 0.85
CA ALA A 148 -1.63 7.08 1.16
C ALA A 148 -1.19 7.21 2.63
N SER A 149 -1.56 8.28 3.31
CA SER A 149 -1.39 8.57 4.73
C SER A 149 -2.24 9.77 5.09
N VAL A 150 -2.58 9.93 6.36
CA VAL A 150 -3.10 11.21 6.89
C VAL A 150 -2.11 12.36 6.65
N ALA A 151 -0.82 12.06 6.52
CA ALA A 151 0.22 13.05 6.15
C ALA A 151 0.03 13.66 4.74
N ALA A 152 -0.82 13.08 3.89
CA ALA A 152 -1.25 13.71 2.64
C ALA A 152 -2.04 15.02 2.86
N TYR A 153 -2.64 15.16 4.04
CA TYR A 153 -3.51 16.27 4.43
C TYR A 153 -2.89 17.11 5.56
N GLU A 154 -2.31 16.44 6.57
CA GLU A 154 -1.80 17.07 7.80
C GLU A 154 -0.33 16.65 8.04
N GLY A 155 0.55 16.95 7.08
CA GLY A 155 1.98 16.63 7.21
C GLY A 155 2.64 17.41 8.34
N GLN A 156 3.50 16.71 9.09
CA GLN A 156 4.26 17.26 10.20
C GLN A 156 5.61 17.84 9.75
N VAL A 157 6.27 18.54 10.65
CA VAL A 157 7.64 19.04 10.44
C VAL A 157 8.57 17.90 10.01
N GLY A 158 9.26 18.09 8.89
CA GLY A 158 10.16 17.11 8.29
C GLY A 158 9.46 16.14 7.31
N GLN A 159 8.17 16.24 7.10
CA GLN A 159 7.43 15.33 6.22
C GLN A 159 7.14 15.90 4.81
N CYS A 160 7.82 16.99 4.37
CA CYS A 160 7.53 17.62 3.09
C CYS A 160 7.55 16.61 1.91
N ALA A 161 8.60 15.83 1.75
CA ALA A 161 8.72 14.83 0.69
C ALA A 161 7.70 13.68 0.86
N TYR A 162 7.51 13.21 2.10
CA TYR A 162 6.54 12.17 2.41
C TYR A 162 5.11 12.63 2.11
N SER A 163 4.73 13.81 2.59
CA SER A 163 3.40 14.40 2.34
C SER A 163 3.17 14.65 0.86
N ALA A 164 4.16 15.16 0.12
CA ALA A 164 4.08 15.33 -1.32
C ALA A 164 3.83 13.99 -2.03
N SER A 165 4.57 12.92 -1.64
CA SER A 165 4.38 11.59 -2.21
C SER A 165 2.98 11.03 -1.95
N LYS A 166 2.48 11.17 -0.71
CA LYS A 166 1.17 10.64 -0.30
C LYS A 166 0.00 11.50 -0.81
N GLY A 167 0.20 12.81 -0.95
CA GLY A 167 -0.72 13.71 -1.65
C GLY A 167 -0.81 13.38 -3.14
N GLY A 168 0.30 13.03 -3.78
CA GLY A 168 0.32 12.54 -5.17
C GLY A 168 -0.47 11.24 -5.34
N VAL A 169 -0.34 10.30 -4.40
CA VAL A 169 -1.14 9.04 -4.39
C VAL A 169 -2.64 9.35 -4.30
N VAL A 170 -3.05 10.27 -3.43
CA VAL A 170 -4.45 10.73 -3.35
C VAL A 170 -4.89 11.35 -4.66
N GLY A 171 -4.06 12.26 -5.23
CA GLY A 171 -4.37 12.96 -6.47
C GLY A 171 -4.53 12.06 -7.69
N MET A 172 -3.78 10.95 -7.78
CA MET A 172 -3.90 10.01 -8.90
C MET A 172 -5.07 9.02 -8.79
N THR A 173 -5.70 8.89 -7.62
CA THR A 173 -6.75 7.87 -7.37
C THR A 173 -7.95 8.03 -8.31
N LEU A 174 -8.58 9.18 -8.30
CA LEU A 174 -9.79 9.42 -9.12
C LEU A 174 -9.50 9.41 -10.63
N PRO A 175 -8.43 10.07 -11.15
CA PRO A 175 -8.08 9.96 -12.57
C PRO A 175 -7.86 8.51 -13.01
N MET A 176 -7.09 7.71 -12.26
CA MET A 176 -6.87 6.29 -12.58
C MET A 176 -8.18 5.48 -12.57
N ALA A 177 -9.07 5.74 -11.61
CA ALA A 177 -10.37 5.08 -11.56
C ALA A 177 -11.22 5.40 -12.81
N ARG A 178 -11.14 6.63 -13.31
CA ARG A 178 -11.83 7.06 -14.54
C ARG A 178 -11.21 6.46 -15.79
N ASP A 179 -9.88 6.47 -15.91
CA ASP A 179 -9.15 5.89 -17.04
C ASP A 179 -9.43 4.39 -17.20
N LEU A 180 -9.58 3.68 -16.09
CA LEU A 180 -9.75 2.23 -16.07
C LEU A 180 -11.22 1.76 -15.98
N ALA A 181 -12.17 2.68 -15.84
CA ALA A 181 -13.59 2.35 -15.65
C ALA A 181 -14.17 1.51 -16.79
N SER A 182 -13.86 1.86 -18.05
CA SER A 182 -14.34 1.12 -19.23
C SER A 182 -13.78 -0.32 -19.31
N LEU A 183 -12.69 -0.59 -18.59
CA LEU A 183 -12.08 -1.91 -18.48
C LEU A 183 -12.63 -2.74 -17.30
N GLY A 184 -13.54 -2.17 -16.49
CA GLY A 184 -14.05 -2.83 -15.29
C GLY A 184 -12.99 -2.98 -14.19
N ILE A 185 -12.07 -2.00 -14.07
CA ILE A 185 -11.03 -1.99 -13.03
C ILE A 185 -11.28 -0.80 -12.11
N ARG A 186 -11.47 -1.06 -10.81
CA ARG A 186 -11.64 -0.03 -9.78
C ARG A 186 -10.31 0.40 -9.19
N VAL A 187 -10.23 1.67 -8.78
CA VAL A 187 -9.05 2.20 -8.09
C VAL A 187 -9.47 2.99 -6.87
N ASN A 188 -8.94 2.64 -5.71
CA ASN A 188 -9.20 3.34 -4.45
C ASN A 188 -7.90 3.54 -3.67
N THR A 189 -7.97 4.35 -2.64
CA THR A 189 -6.84 4.62 -1.75
C THR A 189 -7.28 4.54 -0.29
N ILE A 190 -6.44 3.98 0.56
CA ILE A 190 -6.59 4.05 2.01
C ILE A 190 -5.56 5.06 2.53
N ALA A 191 -5.99 5.98 3.40
CA ALA A 191 -5.14 6.92 4.12
C ALA A 191 -5.09 6.54 5.61
N PRO A 192 -4.14 5.70 6.05
CA PRO A 192 -4.02 5.31 7.44
C PRO A 192 -3.51 6.46 8.31
N GLY A 193 -3.95 6.47 9.56
CA GLY A 193 -3.38 7.24 10.65
C GLY A 193 -2.15 6.55 11.25
N ILE A 194 -2.01 6.64 12.59
CA ILE A 194 -0.89 6.05 13.31
C ILE A 194 -1.16 4.58 13.59
N MET A 195 -0.45 3.69 12.89
CA MET A 195 -0.66 2.24 12.94
C MET A 195 0.50 1.54 13.66
N ALA A 196 0.19 0.51 14.45
CA ALA A 196 1.16 -0.30 15.21
C ALA A 196 2.01 -1.21 14.28
N THR A 197 2.74 -0.59 13.35
CA THR A 197 3.67 -1.30 12.46
C THR A 197 4.97 -1.64 13.19
N PRO A 198 5.77 -2.62 12.72
CA PRO A 198 7.07 -2.94 13.33
C PRO A 198 7.98 -1.72 13.51
N LEU A 199 8.01 -0.82 12.52
CA LEU A 199 8.80 0.42 12.61
C LEU A 199 8.34 1.31 13.79
N LEU A 200 7.04 1.48 13.99
CA LEU A 200 6.52 2.28 15.09
C LEU A 200 6.69 1.57 16.42
N MET A 201 6.54 0.24 16.44
CA MET A 201 6.71 -0.56 17.65
C MET A 201 8.17 -0.67 18.13
N SER A 202 9.15 -0.33 17.28
CA SER A 202 10.56 -0.20 17.69
C SER A 202 10.89 1.12 18.41
N MET A 203 9.94 2.07 18.46
CA MET A 203 10.12 3.33 19.20
C MET A 203 9.98 3.13 20.71
N PRO A 204 10.56 4.03 21.55
CA PRO A 204 10.39 3.98 22.99
C PRO A 204 8.93 4.01 23.46
N ASP A 205 8.64 3.36 24.56
CA ASP A 205 7.28 3.20 25.10
C ASP A 205 6.56 4.52 25.36
N ASN A 206 7.26 5.52 25.88
CA ASN A 206 6.72 6.86 26.12
C ASN A 206 6.30 7.55 24.82
N VAL A 207 7.04 7.35 23.73
CA VAL A 207 6.70 7.91 22.41
C VAL A 207 5.45 7.19 21.87
N ARG A 208 5.42 5.87 21.96
CA ARG A 208 4.24 5.08 21.55
C ARG A 208 2.98 5.45 22.33
N ALA A 209 3.11 5.61 23.65
CA ALA A 209 2.00 6.03 24.51
C ALA A 209 1.49 7.43 24.14
N SER A 210 2.40 8.38 23.90
CA SER A 210 2.03 9.75 23.49
C SER A 210 1.29 9.75 22.13
N LEU A 211 1.78 8.98 21.17
CA LEU A 211 1.13 8.83 19.86
C LEU A 211 -0.25 8.18 19.98
N ALA A 212 -0.39 7.15 20.81
CA ALA A 212 -1.66 6.49 21.07
C ALA A 212 -2.68 7.44 21.70
N ALA A 213 -2.25 8.26 22.67
CA ALA A 213 -3.10 9.25 23.35
C ALA A 213 -3.55 10.39 22.42
N SER A 214 -2.86 10.63 21.30
CA SER A 214 -3.27 11.64 20.31
C SER A 214 -4.42 11.19 19.40
N VAL A 215 -4.77 9.89 19.42
CA VAL A 215 -5.90 9.35 18.65
C VAL A 215 -7.19 9.55 19.43
N PRO A 216 -8.19 10.28 18.89
CA PRO A 216 -9.42 10.59 19.64
C PRO A 216 -10.25 9.36 20.03
N ASN A 217 -10.53 8.45 19.06
CA ASN A 217 -11.32 7.26 19.34
C ASN A 217 -11.13 6.19 18.24
N PRO A 218 -10.77 4.95 18.62
CA PRO A 218 -10.35 4.52 19.94
C PRO A 218 -8.99 5.12 20.32
N ALA A 219 -8.77 5.46 21.61
CA ALA A 219 -7.54 6.08 22.10
C ALA A 219 -6.37 5.06 22.15
N ARG A 220 -5.95 4.60 21.00
CA ARG A 220 -4.88 3.64 20.78
C ARG A 220 -4.33 3.75 19.35
N LEU A 221 -3.18 3.13 19.12
CA LEU A 221 -2.68 2.91 17.77
C LEU A 221 -3.64 2.00 16.98
N GLY A 222 -3.83 2.27 15.69
CA GLY A 222 -4.53 1.37 14.79
C GLY A 222 -3.75 0.06 14.63
N GLN A 223 -4.45 -1.07 14.56
CA GLN A 223 -3.82 -2.35 14.30
C GLN A 223 -3.64 -2.58 12.78
N PRO A 224 -2.51 -3.12 12.30
CA PRO A 224 -2.33 -3.44 10.90
C PRO A 224 -3.46 -4.31 10.31
N SER A 225 -4.04 -5.20 11.10
CA SER A 225 -5.19 -6.03 10.69
C SER A 225 -6.46 -5.20 10.40
N GLU A 226 -6.62 -4.00 11.00
CA GLU A 226 -7.74 -3.11 10.69
C GLU A 226 -7.59 -2.52 9.29
N TYR A 227 -6.36 -2.20 8.89
CA TYR A 227 -6.03 -1.82 7.51
C TYR A 227 -6.33 -2.96 6.54
N GLY A 228 -5.85 -4.19 6.82
CA GLY A 228 -6.08 -5.37 5.96
C GLY A 228 -7.58 -5.65 5.77
N ARG A 229 -8.38 -5.56 6.84
CA ARG A 229 -9.85 -5.72 6.76
C ARG A 229 -10.50 -4.65 5.88
N LEU A 230 -10.07 -3.39 5.97
CA LEU A 230 -10.59 -2.33 5.11
C LEU A 230 -10.19 -2.55 3.65
N ALA A 231 -8.94 -2.96 3.37
CA ALA A 231 -8.49 -3.29 2.02
C ALA A 231 -9.35 -4.42 1.42
N ALA A 232 -9.59 -5.49 2.17
CA ALA A 232 -10.45 -6.58 1.74
C ALA A 232 -11.91 -6.12 1.52
N HIS A 233 -12.46 -5.26 2.39
CA HIS A 233 -13.80 -4.70 2.21
C HIS A 233 -13.89 -3.87 0.92
N ILE A 234 -12.90 -3.05 0.59
CA ILE A 234 -12.87 -2.29 -0.66
C ILE A 234 -12.86 -3.23 -1.88
N VAL A 235 -12.13 -4.35 -1.80
CA VAL A 235 -12.14 -5.36 -2.87
C VAL A 235 -13.54 -5.97 -3.05
N GLU A 236 -14.19 -6.37 -1.95
CA GLU A 236 -15.49 -7.06 -1.99
C GLU A 236 -16.65 -6.11 -2.32
N ASN A 237 -16.56 -4.84 -1.98
CA ASN A 237 -17.62 -3.85 -2.21
C ASN A 237 -17.45 -3.17 -3.58
N GLY A 238 -18.11 -3.71 -4.60
CA GLY A 238 -18.01 -3.25 -5.99
C GLY A 238 -18.47 -1.82 -6.26
N TYR A 239 -19.15 -1.14 -5.31
CA TYR A 239 -19.61 0.24 -5.51
C TYR A 239 -18.61 1.29 -5.01
N ILE A 240 -17.54 0.87 -4.31
CA ILE A 240 -16.45 1.77 -3.88
C ILE A 240 -15.44 1.92 -5.03
N ASN A 241 -15.38 3.10 -5.64
CA ASN A 241 -14.45 3.40 -6.73
C ASN A 241 -14.08 4.89 -6.75
N GLY A 242 -12.80 5.19 -6.96
CA GLY A 242 -12.27 6.55 -7.07
C GLY A 242 -12.13 7.28 -5.73
N GLU A 243 -12.24 6.58 -4.59
CA GLU A 243 -12.32 7.18 -3.26
C GLU A 243 -11.02 7.03 -2.47
N THR A 244 -10.75 7.99 -1.59
CA THR A 244 -9.69 7.91 -0.57
C THR A 244 -10.33 7.82 0.81
N ILE A 245 -10.20 6.66 1.45
CA ILE A 245 -10.82 6.37 2.75
C ILE A 245 -9.77 6.52 3.86
N ARG A 246 -10.02 7.43 4.82
CA ARG A 246 -9.20 7.56 6.03
C ARG A 246 -9.53 6.44 7.02
N ILE A 247 -8.49 5.83 7.62
CA ILE A 247 -8.60 4.89 8.73
C ILE A 247 -7.64 5.33 9.83
N ASP A 248 -8.09 6.23 10.71
CA ASP A 248 -7.21 7.04 11.53
C ASP A 248 -7.72 7.35 12.95
N GLY A 249 -8.86 6.78 13.38
CA GLY A 249 -9.43 7.06 14.69
C GLY A 249 -9.77 8.55 14.91
N ALA A 250 -10.08 9.26 13.83
CA ALA A 250 -10.38 10.70 13.79
C ALA A 250 -9.19 11.61 14.15
N ILE A 251 -7.95 11.10 14.09
CA ILE A 251 -6.77 11.93 14.36
C ILE A 251 -6.62 13.04 13.30
N ARG A 252 -6.20 14.20 13.74
CA ARG A 252 -5.64 15.28 12.91
C ARG A 252 -4.27 15.60 13.47
N MET A 253 -3.26 15.36 12.64
CA MET A 253 -1.86 15.45 13.10
C MET A 253 -1.51 16.87 13.51
N GLN A 254 -0.94 17.00 14.69
CA GLN A 254 -0.36 18.28 15.12
C GLN A 254 0.93 18.56 14.34
N PRO A 255 1.37 19.83 14.20
CA PRO A 255 2.59 20.18 13.46
C PRO A 255 3.86 19.47 13.96
N ARG A 256 3.87 19.06 15.24
CA ARG A 256 4.96 18.34 15.91
C ARG A 256 4.41 17.30 16.86
#